data_9d52241e52867b885eda710ebedcba2e
#
_entry.id   9d52241e52867b885eda710ebedcba2e
#
_cell.length_a   1.000
_cell.length_b   1.000
_cell.length_c   1.000
_cell.angle_alpha   90.00
_cell.angle_beta   90.00
_cell.angle_gamma   90.00
#
_symmetry.space_group_name_H-M   'P 1'
#
loop_
_entity.id
_entity.type
_entity.pdbx_description
1 polymer ?
#
loop_
_entity_poly.entity_id
_entity_poly.type
_entity_poly.pdbx_seq_one_letter_code
_entity_poly.pdbx_strand_id
1 'polypeptide(L)'
;MQSTSLNDIIYQKSDAAEIDDNPLIAHLNLPPDNDRQAFIRLGLKPEYDTLDRELPTYLRRIKINRLRHFFAPTHPVHRRALIGISSQLFDGYIPRNPMSAEGQRALYGGKADITIRPTISLIAGHSGMGKSTLLDRVLESAGQQSYQHALFQDQPFPERQILWLRRNVPEHCTVKTLCASFGDYTDRILGLKLYHGIFQDVRGGDRNFYLSEIRKIITTHHVGLLVLDEFQNLSLMGVGAAKVIAFLVNLRDELGIPIVIAGTYKALRLLEGDLSISRRLVEGGYYDLKRPLSADDESFNQLCKIAWKYQWTKERSEISDRIIDALYDVSQGITGIMLSVFASAQLAAIEDGSEKINENTIIETYNLRMTPLHPAVNILKSNSPRLIDKFDEALSNALSPNTG
;
A
#
# COMPACT_ATOMS: atom_id res chain seq x y z
N MET A 1 -22.13 -14.43 -12.99
CA MET A 1 -22.92 -13.31 -12.46
C MET A 1 -23.21 -13.61 -11.00
N GLN A 2 -22.33 -13.21 -10.09
CA GLN A 2 -22.63 -13.23 -8.65
C GLN A 2 -23.32 -11.89 -8.35
N SER A 3 -24.58 -11.94 -7.96
CA SER A 3 -25.30 -10.82 -7.38
C SER A 3 -24.58 -10.43 -6.10
N THR A 4 -23.80 -9.36 -6.14
CA THR A 4 -23.38 -8.67 -4.92
C THR A 4 -24.66 -8.25 -4.20
N SER A 5 -24.99 -8.91 -3.10
CA SER A 5 -26.01 -8.44 -2.19
C SER A 5 -25.65 -6.99 -1.86
N LEU A 6 -26.57 -6.07 -2.11
CA LEU A 6 -26.53 -4.72 -1.58
C LEU A 6 -26.49 -4.87 -0.05
N ASN A 7 -25.30 -4.88 0.53
CA ASN A 7 -25.19 -4.76 1.98
C ASN A 7 -25.65 -3.35 2.28
N ASP A 8 -26.72 -3.22 3.06
CA ASP A 8 -27.20 -1.93 3.53
C ASP A 8 -26.06 -1.22 4.26
N ILE A 9 -25.75 -0.01 3.80
CA ILE A 9 -24.71 0.82 4.43
C ILE A 9 -25.21 1.21 5.81
N ILE A 10 -24.44 0.89 6.84
CA ILE A 10 -24.73 1.26 8.22
C ILE A 10 -23.97 2.53 8.55
N TYR A 11 -24.70 3.64 8.69
CA TYR A 11 -24.13 4.90 9.16
C TYR A 11 -23.98 4.88 10.68
N GLN A 12 -22.81 5.28 11.16
CA GLN A 12 -22.44 5.28 12.58
C GLN A 12 -22.52 6.71 13.12
N LYS A 13 -22.73 6.85 14.42
CA LYS A 13 -22.61 8.13 15.12
C LYS A 13 -21.23 8.23 15.75
N SER A 14 -20.55 9.36 15.58
CA SER A 14 -19.17 9.60 16.00
C SER A 14 -18.99 10.73 17.00
N ASP A 15 -20.05 11.37 17.45
CA ASP A 15 -20.04 12.60 18.29
C ASP A 15 -19.43 13.83 17.59
N ALA A 16 -19.17 13.76 16.27
CA ALA A 16 -18.66 14.83 15.43
C ALA A 16 -19.66 15.12 14.30
N ALA A 17 -20.35 16.26 14.36
CA ALA A 17 -21.36 16.61 13.36
C ALA A 17 -20.82 16.64 11.92
N GLU A 18 -19.58 17.07 11.71
CA GLU A 18 -18.94 17.09 10.41
C GLU A 18 -18.74 15.69 9.79
N ILE A 19 -18.72 14.65 10.63
CA ILE A 19 -18.67 13.25 10.22
C ILE A 19 -20.09 12.70 10.09
N ASP A 20 -20.91 12.90 11.12
CA ASP A 20 -22.25 12.32 11.23
C ASP A 20 -23.22 12.84 10.16
N ASP A 21 -23.03 14.08 9.70
CA ASP A 21 -23.86 14.72 8.68
C ASP A 21 -23.31 14.56 7.26
N ASN A 22 -22.28 13.73 7.08
CA ASN A 22 -21.66 13.49 5.77
C ASN A 22 -21.81 12.01 5.35
N PRO A 23 -22.66 11.69 4.37
CA PRO A 23 -22.90 10.30 3.94
C PRO A 23 -21.64 9.61 3.39
N LEU A 24 -20.63 10.36 2.94
CA LEU A 24 -19.41 9.80 2.37
C LEU A 24 -18.42 9.28 3.44
N ILE A 25 -18.60 9.67 4.72
CA ILE A 25 -17.70 9.26 5.81
C ILE A 25 -18.40 8.65 7.02
N ALA A 26 -19.67 8.93 7.25
CA ALA A 26 -20.41 8.44 8.43
C ALA A 26 -20.50 6.91 8.55
N HIS A 27 -20.19 6.16 7.48
CA HIS A 27 -20.17 4.70 7.46
C HIS A 27 -18.74 4.12 7.51
N LEU A 28 -17.71 4.96 7.46
CA LEU A 28 -16.34 4.50 7.45
C LEU A 28 -15.82 4.19 8.85
N ASN A 29 -14.83 3.32 8.90
CA ASN A 29 -14.13 3.03 10.14
C ASN A 29 -13.27 4.22 10.56
N LEU A 30 -13.52 4.78 11.73
CA LEU A 30 -12.69 5.83 12.31
C LEU A 30 -11.24 5.34 12.51
N PRO A 31 -10.25 6.25 12.50
CA PRO A 31 -8.88 5.89 12.85
C PRO A 31 -8.81 5.17 14.20
N PRO A 32 -7.85 4.27 14.44
CA PRO A 32 -7.76 3.57 15.70
C PRO A 32 -7.23 4.48 16.82
N ASP A 33 -7.79 4.34 18.03
CA ASP A 33 -7.41 5.14 19.20
C ASP A 33 -6.08 4.73 19.84
N ASN A 34 -5.67 3.47 19.64
CA ASN A 34 -4.50 2.91 20.32
C ASN A 34 -3.74 1.89 19.46
N ASP A 35 -2.53 1.55 19.92
CA ASP A 35 -1.62 0.64 19.23
C ASP A 35 -2.19 -0.76 19.02
N ARG A 36 -2.96 -1.26 19.98
CA ARG A 36 -3.57 -2.59 19.90
C ARG A 36 -4.60 -2.65 18.77
N GLN A 37 -5.46 -1.64 18.67
CA GLN A 37 -6.44 -1.56 17.57
C GLN A 37 -5.74 -1.41 16.23
N ALA A 38 -4.72 -0.56 16.14
CA ALA A 38 -3.92 -0.39 14.92
C ALA A 38 -3.25 -1.71 14.50
N PHE A 39 -2.67 -2.45 15.46
CA PHE A 39 -2.06 -3.75 15.21
C PHE A 39 -3.05 -4.78 14.68
N ILE A 40 -4.25 -4.84 15.26
CA ILE A 40 -5.30 -5.76 14.82
C ILE A 40 -5.79 -5.41 13.41
N ARG A 41 -6.04 -4.13 13.13
CA ARG A 41 -6.56 -3.68 11.83
C ARG A 41 -5.54 -3.88 10.69
N LEU A 42 -4.27 -3.59 10.94
CA LEU A 42 -3.22 -3.75 9.94
C LEU A 42 -2.76 -5.19 9.77
N GLY A 43 -2.76 -5.98 10.85
CA GLY A 43 -2.23 -7.33 10.83
C GLY A 43 -2.94 -8.24 9.82
N LEU A 44 -2.14 -8.96 9.03
CA LEU A 44 -2.63 -10.02 8.15
C LEU A 44 -1.89 -11.31 8.50
N LYS A 45 -2.63 -12.30 9.00
CA LYS A 45 -2.08 -13.56 9.47
C LYS A 45 -2.74 -14.71 8.70
N PRO A 46 -1.98 -15.74 8.31
CA PRO A 46 -2.59 -16.93 7.74
C PRO A 46 -3.43 -17.65 8.79
N GLU A 47 -4.50 -18.28 8.35
CA GLU A 47 -5.19 -19.25 9.18
C GLU A 47 -4.22 -20.37 9.56
N TYR A 48 -4.15 -20.68 10.83
CA TYR A 48 -3.21 -21.66 11.37
C TYR A 48 -3.86 -22.51 12.45
N ASP A 49 -3.79 -23.82 12.25
CA ASP A 49 -4.13 -24.83 13.25
C ASP A 49 -2.90 -25.72 13.48
N THR A 50 -2.65 -26.09 14.72
CA THR A 50 -1.58 -27.01 15.08
C THR A 50 -1.77 -28.41 14.47
N LEU A 51 -3.00 -28.84 14.25
CA LEU A 51 -3.34 -30.09 13.57
C LEU A 51 -2.93 -30.09 12.09
N ASP A 52 -2.76 -28.92 11.49
CA ASP A 52 -2.30 -28.82 10.11
C ASP A 52 -0.90 -29.43 9.86
N ARG A 53 -0.12 -29.65 10.90
CA ARG A 53 1.21 -30.29 10.81
C ARG A 53 1.13 -31.76 10.44
N GLU A 54 0.01 -32.41 10.78
CA GLU A 54 -0.23 -33.83 10.45
C GLU A 54 -0.79 -34.00 9.04
N LEU A 55 -1.10 -32.91 8.33
CA LEU A 55 -1.59 -32.98 6.97
C LEU A 55 -0.52 -33.54 6.00
N PRO A 56 -0.95 -34.15 4.89
CA PRO A 56 -0.05 -34.53 3.82
C PRO A 56 0.84 -33.38 3.34
N THR A 57 2.06 -33.70 2.92
CA THR A 57 3.09 -32.72 2.52
C THR A 57 2.57 -31.67 1.53
N TYR A 58 1.78 -32.06 0.53
CA TYR A 58 1.27 -31.11 -0.47
C TYR A 58 0.30 -30.08 0.12
N LEU A 59 -0.52 -30.44 1.11
CA LEU A 59 -1.41 -29.49 1.80
C LEU A 59 -0.63 -28.54 2.70
N ARG A 60 0.36 -29.06 3.45
CA ARG A 60 1.25 -28.22 4.26
C ARG A 60 2.00 -27.21 3.39
N ARG A 61 2.46 -27.63 2.21
CA ARG A 61 3.11 -26.74 1.22
C ARG A 61 2.19 -25.60 0.78
N ILE A 62 0.90 -25.87 0.53
CA ILE A 62 -0.09 -24.82 0.20
C ILE A 62 -0.23 -23.81 1.36
N LYS A 63 -0.27 -24.32 2.60
CA LYS A 63 -0.40 -23.47 3.78
C LYS A 63 0.85 -22.60 4.03
N ILE A 64 2.05 -23.15 3.86
CA ILE A 64 3.32 -22.42 3.96
C ILE A 64 3.35 -21.26 2.96
N ASN A 65 2.84 -21.45 1.74
CA ASN A 65 2.79 -20.39 0.74
C ASN A 65 1.94 -19.17 1.17
N ARG A 66 1.02 -19.34 2.12
CA ARG A 66 0.23 -18.23 2.69
C ARG A 66 1.06 -17.25 3.51
N LEU A 67 2.27 -17.64 3.96
CA LEU A 67 3.22 -16.71 4.58
C LEU A 67 3.64 -15.55 3.68
N ARG A 68 3.49 -15.67 2.36
CA ARG A 68 3.72 -14.56 1.42
C ARG A 68 2.78 -13.37 1.63
N HIS A 69 1.62 -13.61 2.24
CA HIS A 69 0.63 -12.59 2.56
C HIS A 69 0.66 -12.19 4.04
N PHE A 70 1.63 -12.71 4.80
CA PHE A 70 1.78 -12.36 6.20
C PHE A 70 2.24 -10.91 6.36
N PHE A 71 1.55 -10.16 7.23
CA PHE A 71 1.94 -8.82 7.61
C PHE A 71 1.72 -8.60 9.10
N ALA A 72 2.79 -8.29 9.82
CA ALA A 72 2.74 -7.90 11.22
C ALA A 72 3.23 -6.44 11.34
N PRO A 73 2.39 -5.51 11.81
CA PRO A 73 2.73 -4.09 11.86
C PRO A 73 3.61 -3.76 13.08
N THR A 74 4.80 -4.34 13.15
CA THR A 74 5.73 -4.19 14.28
C THR A 74 6.49 -2.87 14.27
N HIS A 75 6.65 -2.25 13.10
CA HIS A 75 7.36 -0.97 13.01
C HIS A 75 6.45 0.21 13.39
N PRO A 76 6.92 1.19 14.22
CA PRO A 76 6.08 2.34 14.65
C PRO A 76 5.49 3.16 13.50
N VAL A 77 6.17 3.18 12.35
CA VAL A 77 5.69 3.88 11.13
C VAL A 77 4.38 3.29 10.61
N HIS A 78 4.14 1.98 10.79
CA HIS A 78 2.90 1.35 10.31
C HIS A 78 1.66 1.99 10.94
N ARG A 79 1.68 2.19 12.27
CA ARG A 79 0.59 2.89 12.97
C ARG A 79 0.45 4.34 12.53
N ARG A 80 1.57 5.06 12.43
CA ARG A 80 1.55 6.47 12.01
C ARG A 80 0.96 6.61 10.60
N ALA A 81 1.33 5.70 9.67
CA ALA A 81 0.77 5.67 8.33
C ALA A 81 -0.74 5.39 8.34
N LEU A 82 -1.19 4.43 9.16
CA LEU A 82 -2.62 4.14 9.29
C LEU A 82 -3.40 5.37 9.76
N ILE A 83 -2.97 5.99 10.87
CA ILE A 83 -3.66 7.16 11.44
C ILE A 83 -3.64 8.32 10.44
N GLY A 84 -2.45 8.67 9.91
CA GLY A 84 -2.31 9.83 9.05
C GLY A 84 -3.06 9.70 7.71
N ILE A 85 -3.01 8.53 7.07
CA ILE A 85 -3.73 8.31 5.79
C ILE A 85 -5.25 8.22 6.03
N SER A 86 -5.68 7.61 7.15
CA SER A 86 -7.09 7.62 7.52
C SER A 86 -7.59 9.05 7.77
N SER A 87 -6.89 9.85 8.56
CA SER A 87 -7.24 11.26 8.78
C SER A 87 -7.30 12.04 7.46
N GLN A 88 -6.31 11.83 6.59
CA GLN A 88 -6.24 12.46 5.28
C GLN A 88 -7.45 12.14 4.39
N LEU A 89 -7.99 10.92 4.48
CA LEU A 89 -9.21 10.52 3.77
C LEU A 89 -10.43 11.30 4.31
N PHE A 90 -10.58 11.41 5.63
CA PHE A 90 -11.65 12.19 6.27
C PHE A 90 -11.54 13.67 5.93
N ASP A 91 -10.36 14.28 6.09
CA ASP A 91 -10.08 15.67 5.73
C ASP A 91 -10.41 15.98 4.27
N GLY A 92 -10.22 15.01 3.38
CA GLY A 92 -10.58 15.14 1.97
C GLY A 92 -12.09 15.12 1.72
N TYR A 93 -12.88 14.42 2.53
CA TYR A 93 -14.33 14.34 2.37
C TYR A 93 -15.09 15.43 3.09
N ILE A 94 -14.63 15.94 4.24
CA ILE A 94 -15.32 16.97 5.03
C ILE A 94 -15.74 18.16 4.15
N PRO A 95 -14.85 18.83 3.38
CA PRO A 95 -15.24 19.96 2.53
C PRO A 95 -16.06 19.56 1.30
N ARG A 96 -16.16 18.28 0.97
CA ARG A 96 -16.89 17.74 -0.19
C ARG A 96 -18.18 17.03 0.20
N ASN A 97 -18.75 17.38 1.37
CA ASN A 97 -20.02 16.82 1.84
C ASN A 97 -21.17 17.15 0.86
N PRO A 98 -21.77 16.15 0.19
CA PRO A 98 -22.83 16.39 -0.81
C PRO A 98 -24.13 16.90 -0.19
N MET A 99 -24.30 16.82 1.14
CA MET A 99 -25.47 17.31 1.85
C MET A 99 -25.34 18.80 2.21
N SER A 100 -24.14 19.39 2.09
CA SER A 100 -23.91 20.81 2.36
C SER A 100 -23.92 21.66 1.09
N ALA A 101 -24.36 22.90 1.18
CA ALA A 101 -24.31 23.84 0.05
C ALA A 101 -22.88 24.14 -0.42
N GLU A 102 -21.91 24.14 0.50
CA GLU A 102 -20.50 24.34 0.20
C GLU A 102 -19.90 23.13 -0.50
N GLY A 103 -20.20 21.93 -0.02
CA GLY A 103 -19.76 20.69 -0.63
C GLY A 103 -20.34 20.51 -2.04
N GLN A 104 -21.60 20.86 -2.26
CA GLN A 104 -22.18 20.86 -3.60
C GLN A 104 -21.49 21.86 -4.53
N ARG A 105 -21.16 23.06 -4.07
CA ARG A 105 -20.38 24.01 -4.87
C ARG A 105 -19.01 23.45 -5.23
N ALA A 106 -18.32 22.81 -4.28
CA ALA A 106 -17.03 22.17 -4.51
C ALA A 106 -17.12 21.04 -5.55
N LEU A 107 -18.16 20.21 -5.48
CA LEU A 107 -18.41 19.12 -6.42
C LEU A 107 -18.69 19.62 -7.84
N TYR A 108 -19.47 20.68 -8.00
CA TYR A 108 -19.89 21.19 -9.31
C TYR A 108 -19.04 22.34 -9.86
N GLY A 109 -17.82 22.51 -9.33
CA GLY A 109 -16.81 23.42 -9.90
C GLY A 109 -16.95 24.89 -9.50
N GLY A 110 -17.75 25.20 -8.47
CA GLY A 110 -17.78 26.49 -7.83
C GLY A 110 -16.51 26.72 -6.98
N LYS A 111 -16.13 27.99 -6.80
CA LYS A 111 -15.12 28.33 -5.78
C LYS A 111 -15.72 28.06 -4.40
N ALA A 112 -15.33 26.97 -3.76
CA ALA A 112 -15.60 26.76 -2.34
C ALA A 112 -14.45 27.39 -1.55
N ASP A 113 -14.78 28.08 -0.46
CA ASP A 113 -13.79 28.53 0.52
C ASP A 113 -13.34 27.31 1.33
N ILE A 114 -12.40 26.54 0.76
CA ILE A 114 -11.93 25.30 1.34
C ILE A 114 -10.99 25.64 2.50
N THR A 115 -11.52 25.54 3.71
CA THR A 115 -10.74 25.77 4.94
C THR A 115 -9.73 24.65 5.20
N ILE A 116 -10.09 23.41 4.82
CA ILE A 116 -9.23 22.22 4.93
C ILE A 116 -8.65 21.91 3.56
N ARG A 117 -7.33 22.07 3.41
CA ARG A 117 -6.65 21.72 2.16
C ARG A 117 -6.23 20.26 2.18
N PRO A 118 -6.55 19.48 1.14
CA PRO A 118 -6.07 18.12 1.02
C PRO A 118 -4.55 18.11 0.90
N THR A 119 -3.95 17.03 1.36
CA THR A 119 -2.50 16.88 1.42
C THR A 119 -2.02 15.69 0.58
N ILE A 120 -0.71 15.63 0.34
CA ILE A 120 -0.05 14.47 -0.26
C ILE A 120 0.83 13.82 0.80
N SER A 121 0.75 12.50 0.92
CA SER A 121 1.59 11.69 1.79
C SER A 121 2.54 10.81 0.99
N LEU A 122 3.72 10.54 1.56
CA LEU A 122 4.73 9.69 0.93
C LEU A 122 5.13 8.53 1.86
N ILE A 123 5.04 7.32 1.36
CA ILE A 123 5.60 6.10 1.97
C ILE A 123 6.86 5.73 1.20
N ALA A 124 8.00 5.74 1.88
CA ALA A 124 9.28 5.35 1.28
C ALA A 124 9.91 4.16 2.03
N GLY A 125 10.76 3.41 1.34
CA GLY A 125 11.51 2.30 1.90
C GLY A 125 12.05 1.38 0.82
N HIS A 126 13.00 0.53 1.16
CA HIS A 126 13.55 -0.45 0.21
C HIS A 126 12.47 -1.39 -0.35
N SER A 127 12.72 -1.95 -1.52
CA SER A 127 11.91 -3.02 -2.07
C SER A 127 11.88 -4.21 -1.09
N GLY A 128 10.71 -4.84 -0.93
CA GLY A 128 10.52 -5.93 0.02
C GLY A 128 10.25 -5.52 1.48
N MET A 129 10.19 -4.22 1.80
CA MET A 129 9.83 -3.73 3.16
C MET A 129 8.32 -3.75 3.45
N GLY A 130 7.48 -4.20 2.53
CA GLY A 130 6.04 -4.32 2.75
C GLY A 130 5.24 -3.04 2.52
N LYS A 131 5.75 -2.05 1.76
CA LYS A 131 5.03 -0.79 1.44
C LYS A 131 3.64 -1.03 0.83
N SER A 132 3.58 -1.83 -0.22
CA SER A 132 2.34 -2.14 -0.92
C SER A 132 1.35 -2.88 -0.04
N THR A 133 1.84 -3.80 0.80
CA THR A 133 1.01 -4.51 1.79
C THR A 133 0.50 -3.55 2.86
N LEU A 134 1.33 -2.64 3.36
CA LEU A 134 0.90 -1.60 4.30
C LEU A 134 -0.21 -0.75 3.69
N LEU A 135 -0.05 -0.31 2.42
CA LEU A 135 -1.09 0.44 1.71
C LEU A 135 -2.39 -0.34 1.63
N ASP A 136 -2.36 -1.61 1.21
CA ASP A 136 -3.56 -2.45 1.15
C ASP A 136 -4.25 -2.51 2.51
N ARG A 137 -3.49 -2.77 3.57
CA ARG A 137 -4.05 -2.87 4.93
C ARG A 137 -4.62 -1.56 5.45
N VAL A 138 -3.98 -0.43 5.14
CA VAL A 138 -4.48 0.90 5.51
C VAL A 138 -5.80 1.19 4.79
N LEU A 139 -5.86 0.95 3.49
CA LEU A 139 -7.06 1.19 2.69
C LEU A 139 -8.22 0.29 3.13
N GLU A 140 -7.99 -1.02 3.26
CA GLU A 140 -9.00 -1.99 3.73
C GLU A 140 -9.49 -1.68 5.16
N SER A 141 -8.63 -1.10 6.00
CA SER A 141 -9.00 -0.71 7.36
C SER A 141 -10.02 0.45 7.40
N ALA A 142 -10.05 1.31 6.38
CA ALA A 142 -11.01 2.42 6.28
C ALA A 142 -12.41 1.94 5.88
N GLY A 143 -12.51 0.87 5.07
CA GLY A 143 -13.78 0.32 4.61
C GLY A 143 -13.65 -0.51 3.33
N GLN A 144 -14.74 -0.62 2.57
CA GLN A 144 -14.75 -1.26 1.26
C GLN A 144 -14.30 -0.27 0.17
N GLN A 145 -13.79 -0.79 -0.94
CA GLN A 145 -13.32 0.06 -2.05
C GLN A 145 -14.45 0.87 -2.69
N SER A 146 -15.66 0.34 -2.78
CA SER A 146 -16.80 1.07 -3.31
C SER A 146 -18.07 0.77 -2.55
N TYR A 147 -18.95 1.77 -2.48
CA TYR A 147 -20.24 1.71 -1.84
C TYR A 147 -21.33 2.20 -2.80
N GLN A 148 -22.51 1.58 -2.70
CA GLN A 148 -23.73 2.05 -3.36
C GLN A 148 -24.66 2.58 -2.27
N HIS A 149 -24.79 3.89 -2.19
CA HIS A 149 -25.73 4.53 -1.29
C HIS A 149 -27.14 4.49 -1.88
N ALA A 150 -28.14 4.49 -1.02
CA ALA A 150 -29.54 4.56 -1.40
C ALA A 150 -30.28 5.65 -0.63
N LEU A 151 -30.06 5.69 0.69
CA LEU A 151 -30.68 6.63 1.61
C LEU A 151 -29.63 7.16 2.59
N PHE A 152 -29.80 8.41 3.02
CA PHE A 152 -29.06 9.00 4.12
C PHE A 152 -30.00 9.88 4.97
N GLN A 153 -30.12 9.63 6.27
CA GLN A 153 -31.04 10.35 7.17
C GLN A 153 -32.47 10.46 6.59
N ASP A 154 -33.00 9.31 6.12
CA ASP A 154 -34.33 9.17 5.49
C ASP A 154 -34.52 9.94 4.17
N GLN A 155 -33.47 10.53 3.62
CA GLN A 155 -33.51 11.19 2.31
C GLN A 155 -32.88 10.32 1.23
N PRO A 156 -33.42 10.33 -0.01
CA PRO A 156 -32.81 9.64 -1.14
C PRO A 156 -31.40 10.15 -1.42
N PHE A 157 -30.44 9.23 -1.45
CA PHE A 157 -29.05 9.50 -1.78
C PHE A 157 -28.51 8.36 -2.67
N PRO A 158 -28.99 8.23 -3.92
CA PRO A 158 -28.66 7.11 -4.82
C PRO A 158 -27.29 7.29 -5.50
N GLU A 159 -26.24 7.48 -4.70
CA GLU A 159 -24.90 7.80 -5.17
C GLU A 159 -23.96 6.60 -5.06
N ARG A 160 -22.99 6.53 -5.97
CA ARG A 160 -21.94 5.51 -5.95
C ARG A 160 -20.60 6.12 -5.58
N GLN A 161 -20.06 5.68 -4.44
CA GLN A 161 -18.79 6.14 -3.90
C GLN A 161 -17.67 5.16 -4.23
N ILE A 162 -16.51 5.67 -4.65
CA ILE A 162 -15.24 4.94 -4.73
C ILE A 162 -14.31 5.50 -3.66
N LEU A 163 -14.03 4.71 -2.63
CA LEU A 163 -13.27 5.18 -1.49
C LEU A 163 -11.80 5.45 -1.86
N TRP A 164 -11.21 4.64 -2.72
CA TRP A 164 -9.87 4.87 -3.25
C TRP A 164 -9.69 4.35 -4.67
N LEU A 165 -8.85 5.07 -5.44
CA LEU A 165 -8.30 4.59 -6.70
C LEU A 165 -6.80 4.34 -6.52
N ARG A 166 -6.38 3.07 -6.52
CA ARG A 166 -4.97 2.68 -6.41
C ARG A 166 -4.41 2.17 -7.73
N ARG A 167 -3.29 2.74 -8.16
CA ARG A 167 -2.58 2.31 -9.36
C ARG A 167 -1.08 2.25 -9.12
N ASN A 168 -0.44 1.26 -9.72
CA ASN A 168 1.00 1.29 -9.89
C ASN A 168 1.34 2.28 -10.99
N VAL A 169 2.32 3.13 -10.75
CA VAL A 169 2.81 4.06 -11.75
C VAL A 169 3.46 3.24 -12.87
N PRO A 170 3.00 3.38 -14.14
CA PRO A 170 3.61 2.68 -15.25
C PRO A 170 5.06 3.14 -15.49
N GLU A 171 5.90 2.28 -16.04
CA GLU A 171 7.19 2.70 -16.56
C GLU A 171 7.01 3.76 -17.65
N HIS A 172 7.88 4.76 -17.67
CA HIS A 172 7.79 5.90 -18.60
C HIS A 172 6.43 6.65 -18.54
N CYS A 173 5.86 6.75 -17.35
CA CYS A 173 4.56 7.35 -17.10
C CYS A 173 4.49 8.80 -17.63
N THR A 174 3.42 9.08 -18.35
CA THR A 174 3.02 10.43 -18.78
C THR A 174 1.69 10.78 -18.10
N VAL A 175 1.30 12.06 -18.13
CA VAL A 175 -0.03 12.48 -17.63
C VAL A 175 -1.16 11.70 -18.34
N LYS A 176 -1.04 11.48 -19.66
CA LYS A 176 -2.01 10.70 -20.43
C LYS A 176 -2.11 9.26 -19.93
N THR A 177 -0.98 8.54 -19.81
CA THR A 177 -0.98 7.14 -19.38
C THR A 177 -1.44 6.97 -17.94
N LEU A 178 -1.13 7.94 -17.06
CA LEU A 178 -1.63 7.95 -15.69
C LEU A 178 -3.15 8.12 -15.65
N CYS A 179 -3.70 9.12 -16.36
CA CYS A 179 -5.14 9.35 -16.43
C CYS A 179 -5.88 8.17 -17.04
N ALA A 180 -5.35 7.59 -18.13
CA ALA A 180 -5.91 6.38 -18.73
C ALA A 180 -5.96 5.22 -17.73
N SER A 181 -4.90 5.04 -16.93
CA SER A 181 -4.87 3.99 -15.91
C SER A 181 -5.92 4.19 -14.80
N PHE A 182 -6.22 5.43 -14.43
CA PHE A 182 -7.31 5.73 -13.50
C PHE A 182 -8.68 5.47 -14.14
N GLY A 183 -8.86 5.84 -15.40
CA GLY A 183 -10.09 5.56 -16.16
C GLY A 183 -10.37 4.07 -16.26
N ASP A 184 -9.39 3.27 -16.67
CA ASP A 184 -9.47 1.80 -16.73
C ASP A 184 -9.85 1.19 -15.40
N TYR A 185 -9.25 1.69 -14.32
CA TYR A 185 -9.50 1.13 -13.00
C TYR A 185 -10.90 1.50 -12.48
N THR A 186 -11.35 2.72 -12.77
CA THR A 186 -12.71 3.15 -12.48
C THR A 186 -13.73 2.29 -13.22
N ASP A 187 -13.54 2.07 -14.52
CA ASP A 187 -14.39 1.18 -15.33
C ASP A 187 -14.45 -0.23 -14.75
N ARG A 188 -13.31 -0.75 -14.29
CA ARG A 188 -13.23 -2.09 -13.67
C ARG A 188 -14.01 -2.18 -12.36
N ILE A 189 -13.87 -1.17 -11.47
CA ILE A 189 -14.60 -1.11 -10.19
C ILE A 189 -16.10 -1.02 -10.45
N LEU A 190 -16.51 -0.25 -11.44
CA LEU A 190 -17.91 0.03 -11.74
C LEU A 190 -18.56 -1.01 -12.65
N GLY A 191 -17.76 -1.88 -13.29
CA GLY A 191 -18.25 -2.81 -14.31
C GLY A 191 -18.68 -2.09 -15.59
N LEU A 192 -18.06 -0.94 -15.91
CA LEU A 192 -18.37 -0.08 -17.07
C LEU A 192 -17.26 -0.17 -18.13
N LYS A 193 -17.50 0.47 -19.28
CA LYS A 193 -16.52 0.71 -20.35
C LYS A 193 -16.66 2.14 -20.87
N LEU A 194 -16.53 3.10 -19.99
CA LEU A 194 -16.78 4.51 -20.28
C LEU A 194 -15.49 5.33 -20.30
N TYR A 195 -14.69 5.22 -19.23
CA TYR A 195 -13.57 6.13 -19.00
C TYR A 195 -12.30 5.72 -19.74
N HIS A 196 -12.12 4.44 -20.03
CA HIS A 196 -10.97 3.93 -20.78
C HIS A 196 -10.85 4.62 -22.16
N GLY A 197 -11.94 4.64 -22.94
CA GLY A 197 -11.96 5.24 -24.29
C GLY A 197 -11.65 6.72 -24.28
N ILE A 198 -12.15 7.48 -23.29
CA ILE A 198 -11.97 8.93 -23.20
C ILE A 198 -10.48 9.33 -23.24
N PHE A 199 -9.61 8.60 -22.56
CA PHE A 199 -8.19 8.93 -22.49
C PHE A 199 -7.37 8.35 -23.65
N GLN A 200 -7.83 7.27 -24.29
CA GLN A 200 -7.09 6.64 -25.39
C GLN A 200 -7.29 7.37 -26.73
N ASP A 201 -8.49 7.80 -27.02
CA ASP A 201 -8.86 8.36 -28.32
C ASP A 201 -8.36 9.80 -28.54
N VAL A 202 -7.90 10.46 -27.46
CA VAL A 202 -7.41 11.84 -27.53
C VAL A 202 -6.02 11.91 -28.12
N ARG A 203 -5.89 12.46 -29.33
CA ARG A 203 -4.63 12.85 -29.93
C ARG A 203 -4.30 14.29 -29.50
N GLY A 204 -3.30 14.44 -28.59
CA GLY A 204 -2.82 15.77 -28.23
C GLY A 204 -3.62 16.52 -27.17
N GLY A 205 -4.29 15.82 -26.24
CA GLY A 205 -4.94 16.45 -25.10
C GLY A 205 -3.95 17.28 -24.26
N ASP A 206 -4.33 18.52 -23.96
CA ASP A 206 -3.56 19.36 -23.06
C ASP A 206 -3.82 18.98 -21.58
N ARG A 207 -3.08 19.62 -20.69
CA ARG A 207 -3.20 19.39 -19.25
C ARG A 207 -4.61 19.65 -18.74
N ASN A 208 -5.30 20.67 -19.24
CA ASN A 208 -6.63 21.07 -18.79
C ASN A 208 -7.68 20.02 -19.15
N PHE A 209 -7.53 19.39 -20.33
CA PHE A 209 -8.37 18.27 -20.72
C PHE A 209 -8.26 17.12 -19.69
N TYR A 210 -7.04 16.69 -19.36
CA TYR A 210 -6.85 15.58 -18.40
C TYR A 210 -7.37 15.94 -17.00
N LEU A 211 -7.15 17.16 -16.55
CA LEU A 211 -7.71 17.64 -15.27
C LEU A 211 -9.23 17.63 -15.27
N SER A 212 -9.86 18.06 -16.38
CA SER A 212 -11.32 18.07 -16.52
C SER A 212 -11.90 16.65 -16.48
N GLU A 213 -11.30 15.70 -17.21
CA GLU A 213 -11.82 14.34 -17.25
C GLU A 213 -11.61 13.59 -15.93
N ILE A 214 -10.46 13.75 -15.28
CA ILE A 214 -10.25 13.20 -13.93
C ILE A 214 -11.19 13.86 -12.91
N ARG A 215 -11.46 15.16 -13.02
CA ARG A 215 -12.45 15.84 -12.20
C ARG A 215 -13.82 15.15 -12.29
N LYS A 216 -14.30 14.85 -13.52
CA LYS A 216 -15.57 14.14 -13.72
C LYS A 216 -15.59 12.80 -12.98
N ILE A 217 -14.53 12.00 -13.07
CA ILE A 217 -14.42 10.73 -12.33
C ILE A 217 -14.52 10.97 -10.82
N ILE A 218 -13.73 11.91 -10.30
CA ILE A 218 -13.64 12.19 -8.86
C ILE A 218 -14.98 12.69 -8.31
N THR A 219 -15.64 13.59 -9.02
CA THR A 219 -16.90 14.19 -8.56
C THR A 219 -18.08 13.24 -8.74
N THR A 220 -18.21 12.58 -9.89
CA THR A 220 -19.32 11.66 -10.17
C THR A 220 -19.33 10.43 -9.27
N HIS A 221 -18.14 9.96 -8.87
CA HIS A 221 -18.02 8.75 -8.05
C HIS A 221 -17.49 9.04 -6.65
N HIS A 222 -17.53 10.28 -6.22
CA HIS A 222 -17.11 10.68 -4.88
C HIS A 222 -15.79 10.03 -4.46
N VAL A 223 -14.75 10.09 -5.32
CA VAL A 223 -13.48 9.44 -5.04
C VAL A 223 -12.83 10.07 -3.80
N GLY A 224 -12.49 9.24 -2.81
CA GLY A 224 -11.95 9.69 -1.54
C GLY A 224 -10.45 9.94 -1.57
N LEU A 225 -9.69 9.02 -2.17
CA LEU A 225 -8.23 9.01 -2.13
C LEU A 225 -7.65 8.53 -3.46
N LEU A 226 -6.62 9.20 -3.97
CA LEU A 226 -5.77 8.69 -5.04
C LEU A 226 -4.51 8.06 -4.43
N VAL A 227 -4.18 6.85 -4.88
CA VAL A 227 -3.01 6.12 -4.38
C VAL A 227 -2.13 5.70 -5.55
N LEU A 228 -0.87 6.13 -5.51
CA LEU A 228 0.14 5.85 -6.52
C LEU A 228 1.25 5.00 -5.90
N ASP A 229 1.31 3.73 -6.29
CA ASP A 229 2.38 2.83 -5.88
C ASP A 229 3.47 2.73 -6.95
N GLU A 230 4.64 2.21 -6.61
CA GLU A 230 5.81 2.09 -7.49
C GLU A 230 6.23 3.44 -8.12
N PHE A 231 6.19 4.52 -7.33
CA PHE A 231 6.42 5.88 -7.82
C PHE A 231 7.81 6.09 -8.44
N GLN A 232 8.80 5.28 -8.09
CA GLN A 232 10.13 5.28 -8.70
C GLN A 232 10.12 4.92 -10.20
N ASN A 233 9.01 4.37 -10.73
CA ASN A 233 8.85 4.10 -12.16
C ASN A 233 8.71 5.38 -12.99
N LEU A 234 8.46 6.54 -12.35
CA LEU A 234 8.66 7.81 -13.01
C LEU A 234 10.14 7.96 -13.36
N SER A 235 10.42 8.11 -14.66
CA SER A 235 11.79 8.27 -15.11
C SER A 235 12.46 9.50 -14.47
N LEU A 236 13.62 9.28 -13.84
CA LEU A 236 14.46 10.37 -13.30
C LEU A 236 15.00 11.29 -14.40
N MET A 237 15.02 10.81 -15.65
CA MET A 237 15.53 11.56 -16.79
C MET A 237 14.38 12.11 -17.64
N GLY A 238 14.25 13.43 -17.66
CA GLY A 238 13.40 14.13 -18.62
C GLY A 238 12.23 14.92 -18.04
N VAL A 239 11.61 15.71 -18.91
CA VAL A 239 10.49 16.63 -18.63
C VAL A 239 9.22 15.89 -18.17
N GLY A 240 9.15 14.57 -18.37
CA GLY A 240 7.96 13.75 -18.08
C GLY A 240 7.62 13.67 -16.59
N ALA A 241 8.58 13.35 -15.75
CA ALA A 241 8.38 13.22 -14.30
C ALA A 241 7.91 14.53 -13.66
N ALA A 242 8.57 15.65 -13.98
CA ALA A 242 8.18 16.98 -13.47
C ALA A 242 6.74 17.35 -13.87
N LYS A 243 6.32 17.00 -15.11
CA LYS A 243 4.95 17.23 -15.57
C LYS A 243 3.93 16.38 -14.80
N VAL A 244 4.23 15.11 -14.53
CA VAL A 244 3.36 14.24 -13.74
C VAL A 244 3.24 14.74 -12.30
N ILE A 245 4.36 15.09 -11.67
CA ILE A 245 4.37 15.64 -10.30
C ILE A 245 3.57 16.95 -10.23
N ALA A 246 3.80 17.88 -11.15
CA ALA A 246 3.03 19.11 -11.23
C ALA A 246 1.53 18.85 -11.48
N PHE A 247 1.19 17.82 -12.24
CA PHE A 247 -0.20 17.40 -12.46
C PHE A 247 -0.82 16.88 -11.16
N LEU A 248 -0.13 16.05 -10.38
CA LEU A 248 -0.61 15.54 -9.09
C LEU A 248 -0.85 16.68 -8.08
N VAL A 249 0.08 17.63 -8.00
CA VAL A 249 -0.08 18.82 -7.15
C VAL A 249 -1.33 19.60 -7.55
N ASN A 250 -1.60 19.74 -8.85
CA ASN A 250 -2.81 20.43 -9.30
C ASN A 250 -4.09 19.65 -9.04
N LEU A 251 -4.07 18.31 -9.18
CA LEU A 251 -5.22 17.48 -8.79
C LEU A 251 -5.58 17.73 -7.32
N ARG A 252 -4.58 17.76 -6.45
CA ARG A 252 -4.79 18.09 -5.05
C ARG A 252 -5.37 19.49 -4.86
N ASP A 253 -4.73 20.50 -5.46
CA ASP A 253 -5.08 21.92 -5.23
C ASP A 253 -6.43 22.30 -5.85
N GLU A 254 -6.76 21.76 -7.03
CA GLU A 254 -7.97 22.15 -7.77
C GLU A 254 -9.19 21.25 -7.46
N LEU A 255 -8.97 19.96 -7.16
CA LEU A 255 -10.06 19.01 -6.96
C LEU A 255 -10.31 18.67 -5.49
N GLY A 256 -9.47 19.15 -4.60
CA GLY A 256 -9.63 18.86 -3.18
C GLY A 256 -9.49 17.38 -2.83
N ILE A 257 -8.69 16.60 -3.60
CA ILE A 257 -8.51 15.18 -3.37
C ILE A 257 -7.15 14.89 -2.72
N PRO A 258 -7.11 14.18 -1.60
CA PRO A 258 -5.86 13.73 -1.02
C PRO A 258 -5.20 12.64 -1.86
N ILE A 259 -3.85 12.60 -1.81
CA ILE A 259 -3.04 11.68 -2.59
C ILE A 259 -2.05 10.96 -1.67
N VAL A 260 -1.90 9.65 -1.83
CA VAL A 260 -0.85 8.86 -1.19
C VAL A 260 0.09 8.32 -2.26
N ILE A 261 1.38 8.54 -2.06
CA ILE A 261 2.43 8.06 -2.95
C ILE A 261 3.26 7.03 -2.19
N ALA A 262 3.57 5.91 -2.82
CA ALA A 262 4.50 4.93 -2.28
C ALA A 262 5.59 4.58 -3.30
N GLY A 263 6.82 4.40 -2.81
CA GLY A 263 7.93 4.05 -3.69
C GLY A 263 9.20 3.69 -2.92
N THR A 264 10.23 3.31 -3.66
CA THR A 264 11.56 3.11 -3.09
C THR A 264 12.25 4.45 -2.84
N TYR A 265 13.42 4.44 -2.20
CA TYR A 265 14.20 5.66 -1.99
C TYR A 265 14.59 6.37 -3.30
N LYS A 266 14.55 5.67 -4.45
CA LYS A 266 14.68 6.32 -5.78
C LYS A 266 13.58 7.36 -6.02
N ALA A 267 12.37 7.16 -5.46
CA ALA A 267 11.30 8.13 -5.56
C ALA A 267 11.64 9.46 -4.89
N LEU A 268 12.44 9.45 -3.80
CA LEU A 268 12.87 10.67 -3.13
C LEU A 268 13.77 11.54 -4.01
N ARG A 269 14.56 10.94 -4.88
CA ARG A 269 15.42 11.70 -5.83
C ARG A 269 14.61 12.51 -6.84
N LEU A 270 13.37 12.10 -7.13
CA LEU A 270 12.44 12.88 -7.96
C LEU A 270 12.03 14.19 -7.29
N LEU A 271 12.19 14.28 -5.97
CA LEU A 271 11.85 15.43 -5.15
C LEU A 271 13.04 16.38 -4.96
N GLU A 272 14.26 15.91 -5.25
CA GLU A 272 15.48 16.71 -5.15
C GLU A 272 15.47 17.76 -6.27
N GLY A 273 15.66 19.03 -5.92
CA GLY A 273 15.77 20.13 -6.86
C GLY A 273 14.67 21.19 -6.81
N ASP A 274 13.49 20.88 -6.28
CA ASP A 274 12.44 21.88 -6.05
C ASP A 274 11.82 21.73 -4.65
N LEU A 275 12.27 22.58 -3.74
CA LEU A 275 11.82 22.60 -2.34
C LEU A 275 10.31 22.84 -2.20
N SER A 276 9.70 23.59 -3.12
CA SER A 276 8.26 23.87 -3.09
C SER A 276 7.46 22.61 -3.40
N ILE A 277 7.87 21.85 -4.41
CA ILE A 277 7.27 20.57 -4.78
C ILE A 277 7.49 19.55 -3.68
N SER A 278 8.74 19.41 -3.20
CA SER A 278 9.10 18.44 -2.16
C SER A 278 8.26 18.61 -0.90
N ARG A 279 8.09 19.86 -0.43
CA ARG A 279 7.26 20.18 0.73
C ARG A 279 5.82 19.72 0.53
N ARG A 280 5.23 19.98 -0.65
CA ARG A 280 3.84 19.63 -0.94
C ARG A 280 3.61 18.12 -1.03
N LEU A 281 4.61 17.36 -1.46
CA LEU A 281 4.51 15.90 -1.58
C LEU A 281 4.64 15.16 -0.24
N VAL A 282 5.07 15.83 0.83
CA VAL A 282 5.19 15.24 2.17
C VAL A 282 4.34 15.96 3.23
N GLU A 283 3.51 16.92 2.82
CA GLU A 283 2.71 17.75 3.72
C GLU A 283 1.71 16.92 4.54
N GLY A 284 1.15 15.84 3.97
CA GLY A 284 0.26 14.91 4.65
C GLY A 284 0.96 13.85 5.47
N GLY A 285 2.29 13.79 5.41
CA GLY A 285 3.12 12.85 6.17
C GLY A 285 4.18 12.17 5.32
N TYR A 286 5.32 11.94 5.96
CA TYR A 286 6.41 11.12 5.44
C TYR A 286 6.57 9.87 6.30
N TYR A 287 6.34 8.71 5.69
CA TYR A 287 6.37 7.41 6.34
C TYR A 287 7.55 6.61 5.81
N ASP A 288 8.67 6.70 6.50
CA ASP A 288 9.92 6.04 6.15
C ASP A 288 9.99 4.64 6.78
N LEU A 289 9.80 3.61 5.96
CA LEU A 289 9.97 2.21 6.34
C LEU A 289 11.45 1.83 6.28
N LYS A 290 12.21 2.33 7.26
CA LYS A 290 13.62 2.00 7.41
C LYS A 290 13.80 0.52 7.70
N ARG A 291 14.79 -0.10 7.03
CA ARG A 291 15.17 -1.46 7.39
C ARG A 291 15.84 -1.47 8.78
N PRO A 292 15.58 -2.47 9.60
CA PRO A 292 16.36 -2.74 10.81
C PRO A 292 17.86 -2.85 10.49
N LEU A 293 18.73 -2.32 11.34
CA LEU A 293 20.18 -2.33 11.11
C LEU A 293 20.92 -3.41 11.93
N SER A 294 20.20 -4.12 12.80
CA SER A 294 20.71 -5.26 13.58
C SER A 294 19.60 -6.25 13.89
N ALA A 295 19.97 -7.46 14.29
CA ALA A 295 19.03 -8.46 14.79
C ALA A 295 18.35 -8.04 16.10
N ASP A 296 19.00 -7.17 16.88
CA ASP A 296 18.49 -6.65 18.17
C ASP A 296 17.43 -5.57 17.99
N ASP A 297 17.14 -5.11 16.74
CA ASP A 297 16.07 -4.16 16.50
C ASP A 297 14.74 -4.74 17.00
N GLU A 298 14.05 -3.98 17.85
CA GLU A 298 12.84 -4.44 18.52
C GLU A 298 11.75 -4.83 17.51
N SER A 299 11.57 -4.04 16.44
CA SER A 299 10.56 -4.28 15.43
C SER A 299 10.85 -5.56 14.62
N PHE A 300 12.13 -5.81 14.32
CA PHE A 300 12.56 -7.03 13.64
C PHE A 300 12.43 -8.26 14.54
N ASN A 301 12.85 -8.15 15.78
CA ASN A 301 12.75 -9.21 16.77
C ASN A 301 11.28 -9.63 16.99
N GLN A 302 10.39 -8.65 17.16
CA GLN A 302 8.95 -8.91 17.27
C GLN A 302 8.38 -9.53 15.99
N LEU A 303 8.78 -9.08 14.82
CA LEU A 303 8.36 -9.65 13.53
C LEU A 303 8.75 -11.13 13.44
N CYS A 304 10.00 -11.46 13.75
CA CYS A 304 10.49 -12.85 13.77
C CYS A 304 9.68 -13.70 14.77
N LYS A 305 9.47 -13.23 16.00
CA LYS A 305 8.70 -13.96 17.03
C LYS A 305 7.25 -14.20 16.62
N ILE A 306 6.63 -13.27 15.92
CA ILE A 306 5.25 -13.43 15.46
C ILE A 306 5.19 -14.39 14.26
N ALA A 307 6.08 -14.22 13.28
CA ALA A 307 6.13 -15.07 12.09
C ALA A 307 6.47 -16.53 12.46
N TRP A 308 7.38 -16.73 13.41
CA TRP A 308 7.84 -18.05 13.87
C TRP A 308 6.73 -18.93 14.45
N LYS A 309 5.60 -18.36 14.84
CA LYS A 309 4.43 -19.11 15.32
C LYS A 309 3.78 -19.96 14.22
N TYR A 310 3.99 -19.62 12.95
CA TYR A 310 3.36 -20.26 11.79
C TYR A 310 4.28 -21.29 11.16
N GLN A 311 4.42 -22.44 11.84
CA GLN A 311 5.22 -23.58 11.40
C GLN A 311 4.33 -24.77 11.05
N TRP A 312 4.49 -25.31 9.86
CA TRP A 312 3.79 -26.52 9.37
C TRP A 312 4.71 -27.73 9.23
N THR A 313 5.93 -27.68 9.79
CA THR A 313 6.79 -28.84 10.04
C THR A 313 6.19 -29.67 11.17
N LYS A 314 6.42 -30.98 11.21
CA LYS A 314 5.88 -31.86 12.26
C LYS A 314 6.41 -31.49 13.63
N GLU A 315 7.72 -31.24 13.72
CA GLU A 315 8.33 -30.74 14.94
C GLU A 315 8.34 -29.23 14.99
N ARG A 316 7.79 -28.69 16.08
CA ARG A 316 7.87 -27.24 16.33
C ARG A 316 9.23 -26.89 16.91
N SER A 317 9.84 -25.87 16.32
CA SER A 317 11.05 -25.26 16.86
C SER A 317 10.69 -24.00 17.65
N GLU A 318 11.26 -23.85 18.83
CA GLU A 318 11.18 -22.61 19.58
C GLU A 318 12.16 -21.59 18.98
N ILE A 319 11.74 -20.32 18.98
CA ILE A 319 12.60 -19.25 18.50
C ILE A 319 13.70 -18.96 19.51
N SER A 320 14.92 -18.77 19.02
CA SER A 320 16.10 -18.38 19.82
C SER A 320 16.78 -17.18 19.19
N ASP A 321 17.64 -16.50 19.95
CA ASP A 321 18.43 -15.38 19.44
C ASP A 321 19.29 -15.79 18.24
N ARG A 322 19.87 -17.01 18.25
CA ARG A 322 20.62 -17.56 17.10
C ARG A 322 19.78 -17.68 15.83
N ILE A 323 18.50 -18.05 15.96
CA ILE A 323 17.57 -18.12 14.85
C ILE A 323 17.27 -16.71 14.33
N ILE A 324 17.08 -15.74 15.22
CA ILE A 324 16.84 -14.34 14.85
C ILE A 324 18.08 -13.77 14.14
N ASP A 325 19.29 -14.04 14.67
CA ASP A 325 20.56 -13.67 14.05
C ASP A 325 20.69 -14.25 12.64
N ALA A 326 20.38 -15.55 12.48
CA ALA A 326 20.43 -16.22 11.17
C ALA A 326 19.42 -15.58 10.19
N LEU A 327 18.18 -15.32 10.61
CA LEU A 327 17.17 -14.65 9.80
C LEU A 327 17.61 -13.24 9.42
N TYR A 328 18.26 -12.51 10.35
CA TYR A 328 18.79 -11.18 10.05
C TYR A 328 19.96 -11.26 9.05
N ASP A 329 20.90 -12.17 9.27
CA ASP A 329 22.05 -12.31 8.38
C ASP A 329 21.66 -12.56 6.92
N VAL A 330 20.68 -13.43 6.68
CA VAL A 330 20.22 -13.77 5.33
C VAL A 330 19.26 -12.75 4.71
N SER A 331 18.65 -11.86 5.50
CA SER A 331 17.66 -10.88 5.02
C SER A 331 18.12 -9.43 5.13
N GLN A 332 19.08 -9.15 6.00
CA GLN A 332 19.53 -7.80 6.37
C GLN A 332 18.35 -6.88 6.76
N GLY A 333 17.35 -7.44 7.45
CA GLY A 333 16.15 -6.73 7.89
C GLY A 333 15.09 -6.50 6.81
N ILE A 334 15.27 -7.00 5.59
CA ILE A 334 14.24 -6.90 4.55
C ILE A 334 13.15 -7.96 4.82
N THR A 335 11.98 -7.48 5.23
CA THR A 335 10.85 -8.32 5.65
C THR A 335 10.47 -9.39 4.61
N GLY A 336 10.37 -9.02 3.34
CA GLY A 336 10.00 -9.94 2.27
C GLY A 336 11.03 -11.05 2.06
N ILE A 337 12.34 -10.75 2.20
CA ILE A 337 13.41 -11.75 2.11
C ILE A 337 13.33 -12.68 3.33
N MET A 338 13.20 -12.13 4.54
CA MET A 338 13.09 -12.91 5.77
C MET A 338 11.94 -13.93 5.71
N LEU A 339 10.74 -13.48 5.32
CA LEU A 339 9.56 -14.34 5.19
C LEU A 339 9.74 -15.40 4.09
N SER A 340 10.38 -15.05 2.98
CA SER A 340 10.65 -15.99 1.88
C SER A 340 11.64 -17.08 2.29
N VAL A 341 12.70 -16.72 3.02
CA VAL A 341 13.66 -17.69 3.55
C VAL A 341 13.00 -18.59 4.58
N PHE A 342 12.22 -18.03 5.52
CA PHE A 342 11.50 -18.78 6.53
C PHE A 342 10.50 -19.78 5.93
N ALA A 343 9.74 -19.37 4.92
CA ALA A 343 8.83 -20.25 4.20
C ALA A 343 9.61 -21.38 3.48
N SER A 344 10.69 -21.03 2.80
CA SER A 344 11.52 -22.02 2.07
C SER A 344 12.26 -22.97 2.98
N ALA A 345 12.69 -22.53 4.18
CA ALA A 345 13.29 -23.39 5.17
C ALA A 345 12.32 -24.47 5.68
N GLN A 346 11.05 -24.12 5.88
CA GLN A 346 10.02 -25.10 6.20
C GLN A 346 9.82 -26.12 5.08
N LEU A 347 9.77 -25.65 3.83
CA LEU A 347 9.65 -26.54 2.67
C LEU A 347 10.84 -27.49 2.55
N ALA A 348 12.07 -26.98 2.78
CA ALA A 348 13.29 -27.79 2.79
C ALA A 348 13.22 -28.89 3.86
N ALA A 349 12.90 -28.53 5.10
CA ALA A 349 12.79 -29.46 6.22
C ALA A 349 11.71 -30.55 6.02
N ILE A 350 10.63 -30.24 5.28
CA ILE A 350 9.62 -31.23 4.91
C ILE A 350 10.12 -32.13 3.78
N GLU A 351 10.88 -31.61 2.83
CA GLU A 351 11.39 -32.33 1.68
C GLU A 351 12.51 -33.33 2.04
N ASP A 352 13.41 -32.94 2.94
CA ASP A 352 14.51 -33.79 3.42
C ASP A 352 14.10 -34.74 4.56
N GLY A 353 12.88 -34.57 5.09
CA GLY A 353 12.32 -35.40 6.16
C GLY A 353 12.81 -35.04 7.55
N SER A 354 13.61 -33.99 7.75
CA SER A 354 14.04 -33.52 9.07
C SER A 354 12.88 -32.98 9.91
N GLU A 355 11.86 -32.46 9.22
CA GLU A 355 10.60 -31.96 9.81
C GLU A 355 10.80 -30.95 10.94
N LYS A 356 11.96 -30.27 10.96
CA LYS A 356 12.34 -29.30 11.98
C LYS A 356 13.19 -28.19 11.40
N ILE A 357 12.97 -26.96 11.86
CA ILE A 357 13.73 -25.80 11.41
C ILE A 357 14.70 -25.36 12.52
N ASN A 358 15.92 -25.08 12.14
CA ASN A 358 16.95 -24.50 13.00
C ASN A 358 17.78 -23.46 12.25
N GLU A 359 18.80 -22.88 12.89
CA GLU A 359 19.67 -21.88 12.27
C GLU A 359 20.38 -22.39 11.01
N ASN A 360 20.85 -23.65 11.03
CA ASN A 360 21.54 -24.26 9.88
C ASN A 360 20.56 -24.43 8.69
N THR A 361 19.34 -24.90 8.97
CA THR A 361 18.29 -25.02 7.93
C THR A 361 18.02 -23.70 7.24
N ILE A 362 18.02 -22.57 7.98
CA ILE A 362 17.82 -21.22 7.43
C ILE A 362 18.99 -20.85 6.51
N ILE A 363 20.21 -20.99 7.01
CA ILE A 363 21.43 -20.60 6.28
C ILE A 363 21.62 -21.47 5.03
N GLU A 364 21.46 -22.79 5.14
CA GLU A 364 21.57 -23.72 4.00
C GLU A 364 20.50 -23.46 2.96
N THR A 365 19.26 -23.24 3.38
CA THR A 365 18.15 -22.89 2.47
C THR A 365 18.47 -21.60 1.71
N TYR A 366 18.93 -20.56 2.39
CA TYR A 366 19.32 -19.32 1.75
C TYR A 366 20.44 -19.55 0.72
N ASN A 367 21.50 -20.27 1.09
CA ASN A 367 22.65 -20.52 0.24
C ASN A 367 22.30 -21.35 -1.00
N LEU A 368 21.43 -22.35 -0.85
CA LEU A 368 21.12 -23.28 -1.94
C LEU A 368 19.94 -22.84 -2.82
N ARG A 369 18.92 -22.20 -2.21
CA ARG A 369 17.64 -21.92 -2.90
C ARG A 369 17.39 -20.45 -3.19
N MET A 370 18.17 -19.53 -2.60
CA MET A 370 17.98 -18.08 -2.73
C MET A 370 19.18 -17.39 -3.40
N THR A 371 19.97 -18.11 -4.19
CA THR A 371 21.18 -17.60 -4.87
C THR A 371 20.94 -16.31 -5.67
N PRO A 372 19.79 -16.10 -6.35
CA PRO A 372 19.51 -14.83 -7.04
C PRO A 372 19.48 -13.62 -6.11
N LEU A 373 19.17 -13.80 -4.80
CA LEU A 373 19.10 -12.71 -3.84
C LEU A 373 20.47 -12.33 -3.25
N HIS A 374 21.48 -13.18 -3.38
CA HIS A 374 22.81 -12.97 -2.78
C HIS A 374 23.44 -11.62 -3.17
N PRO A 375 23.42 -11.18 -4.45
CA PRO A 375 24.00 -9.89 -4.81
C PRO A 375 23.34 -8.72 -4.07
N ALA A 376 22.01 -8.72 -3.98
CA ALA A 376 21.27 -7.67 -3.31
C ALA A 376 21.54 -7.66 -1.80
N VAL A 377 21.49 -8.82 -1.12
CA VAL A 377 21.79 -8.94 0.30
C VAL A 377 23.22 -8.54 0.62
N ASN A 378 24.22 -8.92 -0.22
CA ASN A 378 25.61 -8.53 -0.04
C ASN A 378 25.80 -7.01 -0.13
N ILE A 379 25.05 -6.33 -0.96
CA ILE A 379 25.01 -4.86 -1.00
C ILE A 379 24.63 -4.29 0.38
N LEU A 380 23.61 -4.82 1.01
CA LEU A 380 23.18 -4.37 2.34
C LEU A 380 24.20 -4.71 3.44
N LYS A 381 24.83 -5.91 3.35
CA LYS A 381 25.91 -6.32 4.29
C LYS A 381 27.13 -5.40 4.21
N SER A 382 27.42 -4.82 3.07
CA SER A 382 28.55 -3.91 2.89
C SER A 382 28.45 -2.61 3.71
N ASN A 383 27.24 -2.25 4.15
CA ASN A 383 26.92 -0.98 4.81
C ASN A 383 27.44 0.29 4.09
N SER A 384 27.77 0.15 2.81
CA SER A 384 28.23 1.26 1.97
C SER A 384 27.04 2.07 1.42
N PRO A 385 26.89 3.36 1.79
CA PRO A 385 25.79 4.17 1.31
C PRO A 385 25.67 4.21 -0.22
N ARG A 386 26.84 4.25 -0.91
CA ARG A 386 26.87 4.25 -2.38
C ARG A 386 26.37 2.95 -3.02
N LEU A 387 26.57 1.81 -2.35
CA LEU A 387 26.10 0.51 -2.82
C LEU A 387 24.64 0.29 -2.43
N ILE A 388 24.22 0.70 -1.23
CA ILE A 388 22.84 0.58 -0.74
C ILE A 388 21.86 1.23 -1.71
N ASP A 389 22.24 2.34 -2.34
CA ASP A 389 21.47 2.98 -3.40
C ASP A 389 21.17 2.08 -4.61
N LYS A 390 21.99 1.05 -4.84
CA LYS A 390 21.81 0.08 -5.92
C LYS A 390 21.03 -1.17 -5.51
N PHE A 391 20.66 -1.28 -4.24
CA PHE A 391 19.97 -2.47 -3.73
C PHE A 391 18.69 -2.78 -4.49
N ASP A 392 17.82 -1.77 -4.63
CA ASP A 392 16.52 -1.96 -5.28
C ASP A 392 16.67 -2.40 -6.76
N GLU A 393 17.70 -1.93 -7.43
CA GLU A 393 18.04 -2.34 -8.79
C GLU A 393 18.59 -3.78 -8.85
N ALA A 394 19.49 -4.13 -7.94
CA ALA A 394 20.03 -5.47 -7.84
C ALA A 394 18.93 -6.50 -7.50
N LEU A 395 18.00 -6.14 -6.64
CA LEU A 395 16.86 -7.00 -6.28
C LEU A 395 15.89 -7.16 -7.47
N SER A 396 15.62 -6.09 -8.19
CA SER A 396 14.77 -6.14 -9.39
C SER A 396 15.37 -7.05 -10.46
N ASN A 397 16.67 -6.91 -10.73
CA ASN A 397 17.38 -7.76 -11.70
C ASN A 397 17.40 -9.24 -11.29
N ALA A 398 17.49 -9.53 -9.99
CA ALA A 398 17.47 -10.89 -9.46
C ALA A 398 16.11 -11.58 -9.62
N LEU A 399 15.03 -10.82 -9.64
CA LEU A 399 13.65 -11.32 -9.72
C LEU A 399 13.09 -11.28 -11.15
N SER A 400 13.74 -10.56 -12.08
CA SER A 400 13.36 -10.54 -13.49
C SER A 400 13.89 -11.81 -14.16
N PRO A 401 13.06 -12.58 -14.87
CA PRO A 401 13.56 -13.69 -15.67
C PRO A 401 14.50 -13.09 -16.73
N ASN A 402 15.72 -13.64 -16.80
CA ASN A 402 16.65 -13.33 -17.90
C ASN A 402 15.93 -13.62 -19.22
N THR A 403 15.49 -12.56 -19.90
CA THR A 403 15.16 -12.60 -21.31
C THR A 403 16.48 -12.55 -22.06
N GLY A 404 17.17 -13.70 -22.12
CA GLY A 404 18.29 -13.94 -23.01
C GLY A 404 17.81 -14.65 -24.25
#